data_595e8b4a27ee8b08b9f947c67da6da3c
#
_entry.id   595e8b4a27ee8b08b9f947c67da6da3c
#
_cell.length_a   1.000
_cell.length_b   1.000
_cell.length_c   1.000
_cell.angle_alpha   90.00
_cell.angle_beta   90.00
_cell.angle_gamma   90.00
#
_symmetry.space_group_name_H-M   'P 1'
#
loop_
_entity.id
_entity.type
_entity.pdbx_description
1 polymer ?
#
loop_
_entity_poly.entity_id
_entity_poly.type
_entity_poly.pdbx_seq_one_letter_code
_entity_poly.pdbx_strand_id
1 'polypeptide(L)'
;MFENIIKNVHNRHPLIHCITNYVSINDCANIVLACGGAPIMAEDINEVSQITSICQGLDINIGMLNDNKLSSMLKAGATANELGIPVILDPVGAGSSDYRIKAVQNLMSNVQFGVIRGIKAIAAKQGIHNIAAGVYDTMQKDKSAMGVEAGIADKITDDNIKEMADFINKLSQKTGAVIAVTGGIDMVADENRVYAIRNGHKMMSLVTGAGCQLSALTSAYVAADKEHILESVCAAVSVMGISGELAYRRMAEVDGNASYRNYIIDAVYNMTDDTLKELGRIERI
;
A
#
# COMPACT_ATOMS: atom_id res chain seq x y z
N MET A 1 0.62 7.78 -19.74
CA MET A 1 0.75 6.80 -18.66
C MET A 1 -0.58 6.61 -17.91
N PHE A 2 -1.35 7.63 -17.64
CA PHE A 2 -2.56 7.55 -16.78
C PHE A 2 -3.85 7.87 -17.54
N GLU A 3 -4.02 7.33 -18.75
CA GLU A 3 -5.25 7.55 -19.49
C GLU A 3 -6.39 6.71 -18.91
N ASN A 4 -7.44 7.40 -18.43
CA ASN A 4 -8.67 6.81 -17.91
C ASN A 4 -8.53 5.91 -16.67
N ILE A 5 -7.44 5.99 -15.91
CA ILE A 5 -7.22 5.13 -14.74
C ILE A 5 -8.30 5.35 -13.68
N ILE A 6 -8.62 6.62 -13.38
CA ILE A 6 -9.67 6.97 -12.41
C ILE A 6 -11.04 6.58 -12.96
N LYS A 7 -11.30 6.88 -14.24
CA LYS A 7 -12.56 6.46 -14.91
C LYS A 7 -12.73 4.94 -14.91
N ASN A 8 -11.64 4.17 -15.03
CA ASN A 8 -11.71 2.70 -14.98
C ASN A 8 -12.20 2.21 -13.62
N VAL A 9 -11.73 2.82 -12.51
CA VAL A 9 -12.22 2.48 -11.17
C VAL A 9 -13.71 2.79 -11.04
N HIS A 10 -14.12 4.01 -11.44
CA HIS A 10 -15.53 4.41 -11.40
C HIS A 10 -16.44 3.55 -12.28
N ASN A 11 -15.99 3.13 -13.46
CA ASN A 11 -16.81 2.32 -14.38
C ASN A 11 -16.92 0.86 -13.95
N ARG A 12 -15.86 0.31 -13.33
CA ARG A 12 -15.80 -1.10 -12.92
C ARG A 12 -16.34 -1.35 -11.53
N HIS A 13 -16.39 -0.34 -10.67
CA HIS A 13 -16.81 -0.43 -9.27
C HIS A 13 -16.26 -1.67 -8.55
N PRO A 14 -14.92 -1.87 -8.52
CA PRO A 14 -14.34 -3.11 -8.03
C PRO A 14 -14.69 -3.33 -6.57
N LEU A 15 -15.13 -4.55 -6.24
CA LEU A 15 -15.36 -5.00 -4.88
C LEU A 15 -14.02 -5.43 -4.27
N ILE A 16 -13.64 -4.83 -3.17
CA ILE A 16 -12.34 -5.03 -2.50
C ILE A 16 -12.54 -5.69 -1.15
N HIS A 17 -11.98 -6.89 -1.00
CA HIS A 17 -11.90 -7.53 0.30
C HIS A 17 -10.72 -6.95 1.08
N CYS A 18 -10.98 -6.33 2.24
CA CYS A 18 -9.96 -5.75 3.08
C CYS A 18 -9.86 -6.50 4.40
N ILE A 19 -8.78 -7.25 4.61
CA ILE A 19 -8.40 -7.79 5.91
C ILE A 19 -7.37 -6.84 6.51
N THR A 20 -7.86 -5.80 7.19
CA THR A 20 -7.04 -4.69 7.65
C THR A 20 -7.07 -4.53 9.17
N ASN A 21 -6.47 -3.49 9.72
CA ASN A 21 -6.38 -3.23 11.14
C ASN A 21 -7.53 -2.34 11.64
N TYR A 22 -7.94 -2.53 12.90
CA TYR A 22 -9.09 -1.82 13.49
C TYR A 22 -8.86 -0.32 13.69
N VAL A 23 -7.60 0.13 13.71
CA VAL A 23 -7.29 1.56 13.87
C VAL A 23 -7.72 2.35 12.64
N SER A 24 -7.63 1.76 11.45
CA SER A 24 -7.89 2.43 10.17
C SER A 24 -9.02 1.82 9.35
N ILE A 25 -9.70 0.78 9.83
CA ILE A 25 -10.69 0.01 9.07
C ILE A 25 -11.80 0.90 8.47
N ASN A 26 -12.33 1.85 9.23
CA ASN A 26 -13.36 2.77 8.75
C ASN A 26 -12.82 3.67 7.63
N ASP A 27 -11.61 4.20 7.79
CA ASP A 27 -10.97 5.06 6.80
C ASP A 27 -10.60 4.30 5.52
N CYS A 28 -10.18 3.03 5.65
CA CYS A 28 -9.95 2.16 4.50
C CYS A 28 -11.24 1.90 3.72
N ALA A 29 -12.36 1.68 4.41
CA ALA A 29 -13.65 1.54 3.75
C ALA A 29 -14.05 2.84 3.02
N ASN A 30 -13.93 3.99 3.70
CA ASN A 30 -14.32 5.27 3.12
C ASN A 30 -13.43 5.70 1.93
N ILE A 31 -12.13 5.39 1.95
CA ILE A 31 -11.24 5.74 0.83
C ILE A 31 -11.56 4.89 -0.41
N VAL A 32 -11.91 3.60 -0.24
CA VAL A 32 -12.35 2.73 -1.34
C VAL A 32 -13.67 3.23 -1.92
N LEU A 33 -14.64 3.63 -1.09
CA LEU A 33 -15.89 4.25 -1.55
C LEU A 33 -15.61 5.57 -2.27
N ALA A 34 -14.73 6.40 -1.75
CA ALA A 34 -14.39 7.70 -2.33
C ALA A 34 -13.79 7.55 -3.74
N CYS A 35 -12.95 6.55 -3.99
CA CYS A 35 -12.39 6.34 -5.33
C CYS A 35 -13.34 5.63 -6.32
N GLY A 36 -14.55 5.26 -5.90
CA GLY A 36 -15.55 4.60 -6.75
C GLY A 36 -15.55 3.07 -6.65
N GLY A 37 -14.78 2.47 -5.74
CA GLY A 37 -14.84 1.03 -5.43
C GLY A 37 -15.88 0.70 -4.36
N ALA A 38 -16.00 -0.58 -4.00
CA ALA A 38 -16.86 -1.08 -2.94
C ALA A 38 -16.05 -1.96 -1.95
N PRO A 39 -15.99 -1.62 -0.65
CA PRO A 39 -15.22 -2.41 0.32
C PRO A 39 -16.06 -3.49 1.00
N ILE A 40 -15.45 -4.64 1.28
CA ILE A 40 -15.93 -5.63 2.26
C ILE A 40 -14.85 -5.85 3.31
N MET A 41 -15.26 -5.69 4.61
CA MET A 41 -14.36 -5.83 5.76
C MET A 41 -14.67 -7.14 6.50
N ALA A 42 -14.24 -8.27 5.93
CA ALA A 42 -14.46 -9.60 6.51
C ALA A 42 -13.13 -10.22 6.95
N GLU A 43 -13.08 -10.85 8.13
CA GLU A 43 -11.85 -11.45 8.64
C GLU A 43 -12.05 -12.83 9.32
N ASP A 44 -13.29 -13.32 9.40
CA ASP A 44 -13.56 -14.62 10.00
C ASP A 44 -13.11 -15.77 9.08
N ILE A 45 -12.38 -16.74 9.63
CA ILE A 45 -11.84 -17.89 8.90
C ILE A 45 -12.91 -18.71 8.17
N ASN A 46 -14.15 -18.68 8.65
CA ASN A 46 -15.26 -19.43 8.08
C ASN A 46 -15.85 -18.79 6.83
N GLU A 47 -15.66 -17.47 6.63
CA GLU A 47 -16.24 -16.75 5.49
C GLU A 47 -15.22 -16.20 4.49
N VAL A 48 -13.95 -15.97 4.90
CA VAL A 48 -12.97 -15.23 4.08
C VAL A 48 -12.79 -15.77 2.67
N SER A 49 -12.84 -17.09 2.45
CA SER A 49 -12.74 -17.66 1.10
C SER A 49 -13.95 -17.32 0.24
N GLN A 50 -15.16 -17.37 0.81
CA GLN A 50 -16.39 -17.04 0.08
C GLN A 50 -16.42 -15.56 -0.26
N ILE A 51 -16.05 -14.70 0.68
CA ILE A 51 -15.97 -13.25 0.47
C ILE A 51 -14.88 -12.92 -0.58
N THR A 52 -13.68 -13.50 -0.46
CA THR A 52 -12.62 -13.27 -1.46
C THR A 52 -13.08 -13.69 -2.86
N SER A 53 -13.80 -14.81 -2.98
CA SER A 53 -14.21 -15.36 -4.30
C SER A 53 -15.15 -14.45 -5.10
N ILE A 54 -15.88 -13.55 -4.46
CA ILE A 54 -16.77 -12.59 -5.12
C ILE A 54 -16.11 -11.22 -5.35
N CYS A 55 -14.89 -11.01 -4.84
CA CYS A 55 -14.16 -9.74 -4.93
C CYS A 55 -13.25 -9.68 -6.17
N GLN A 56 -12.84 -8.48 -6.55
CA GLN A 56 -11.91 -8.22 -7.63
C GLN A 56 -10.50 -7.87 -7.15
N GLY A 57 -10.32 -7.60 -5.84
CA GLY A 57 -9.04 -7.34 -5.20
C GLY A 57 -9.05 -7.74 -3.72
N LEU A 58 -7.87 -8.06 -3.19
CA LEU A 58 -7.68 -8.40 -1.77
C LEU A 58 -6.57 -7.52 -1.18
N ASP A 59 -6.89 -6.78 -0.10
CA ASP A 59 -5.95 -6.01 0.71
C ASP A 59 -5.65 -6.74 2.01
N ILE A 60 -4.38 -7.12 2.22
CA ILE A 60 -3.89 -7.77 3.44
C ILE A 60 -2.99 -6.79 4.19
N ASN A 61 -3.43 -6.34 5.36
CA ASN A 61 -2.71 -5.40 6.21
C ASN A 61 -2.46 -5.98 7.60
N ILE A 62 -1.19 -6.12 7.98
CA ILE A 62 -0.78 -6.75 9.25
C ILE A 62 -0.67 -5.76 10.45
N GLY A 63 -1.26 -4.56 10.35
CA GLY A 63 -1.15 -3.53 11.39
C GLY A 63 -1.61 -3.97 12.78
N MET A 64 -2.67 -4.79 12.86
CA MET A 64 -3.09 -5.49 14.07
C MET A 64 -3.26 -6.97 13.77
N LEU A 65 -2.33 -7.78 14.25
CA LEU A 65 -2.21 -9.18 13.92
C LEU A 65 -2.45 -10.08 15.14
N ASN A 66 -3.10 -11.20 14.91
CA ASN A 66 -3.19 -12.35 15.80
C ASN A 66 -3.24 -13.64 14.94
N ASP A 67 -3.14 -14.80 15.56
CA ASP A 67 -3.05 -16.10 14.84
C ASP A 67 -4.29 -16.41 14.01
N ASN A 68 -5.49 -16.07 14.51
CA ASN A 68 -6.73 -16.25 13.76
C ASN A 68 -6.76 -15.37 12.51
N LYS A 69 -6.40 -14.10 12.65
CA LYS A 69 -6.33 -13.16 11.52
C LYS A 69 -5.27 -13.57 10.51
N LEU A 70 -4.10 -14.04 10.96
CA LEU A 70 -3.06 -14.56 10.07
C LEU A 70 -3.56 -15.78 9.28
N SER A 71 -4.26 -16.69 9.94
CA SER A 71 -4.86 -17.87 9.29
C SER A 71 -5.90 -17.45 8.25
N SER A 72 -6.71 -16.44 8.54
CA SER A 72 -7.69 -15.87 7.61
C SER A 72 -7.03 -15.21 6.41
N MET A 73 -5.96 -14.45 6.63
CA MET A 73 -5.14 -13.82 5.56
C MET A 73 -4.55 -14.86 4.62
N LEU A 74 -3.97 -15.95 5.17
CA LEU A 74 -3.42 -17.05 4.38
C LEU A 74 -4.50 -17.73 3.54
N LYS A 75 -5.65 -18.01 4.13
CA LYS A 75 -6.79 -18.66 3.45
C LYS A 75 -7.37 -17.77 2.35
N ALA A 76 -7.60 -16.49 2.64
CA ALA A 76 -8.07 -15.51 1.66
C ALA A 76 -7.06 -15.33 0.51
N GLY A 77 -5.76 -15.22 0.85
CA GLY A 77 -4.67 -15.11 -0.13
C GLY A 77 -4.59 -16.32 -1.07
N ALA A 78 -4.69 -17.53 -0.53
CA ALA A 78 -4.72 -18.76 -1.34
C ALA A 78 -5.93 -18.76 -2.30
N THR A 79 -7.12 -18.43 -1.80
CA THR A 79 -8.33 -18.31 -2.63
C THR A 79 -8.16 -17.25 -3.72
N ALA A 80 -7.59 -16.08 -3.39
CA ALA A 80 -7.33 -15.03 -4.36
C ALA A 80 -6.37 -15.50 -5.47
N ASN A 81 -5.30 -16.19 -5.10
CA ASN A 81 -4.32 -16.70 -6.06
C ASN A 81 -4.95 -17.77 -7.00
N GLU A 82 -5.75 -18.70 -6.48
CA GLU A 82 -6.47 -19.70 -7.27
C GLU A 82 -7.39 -19.05 -8.31
N LEU A 83 -7.99 -17.92 -7.98
CA LEU A 83 -8.95 -17.19 -8.84
C LEU A 83 -8.30 -16.07 -9.68
N GLY A 84 -6.99 -15.86 -9.59
CA GLY A 84 -6.29 -14.78 -10.30
C GLY A 84 -6.72 -13.38 -9.84
N ILE A 85 -7.14 -13.25 -8.57
CA ILE A 85 -7.47 -11.98 -7.94
C ILE A 85 -6.18 -11.34 -7.41
N PRO A 86 -5.86 -10.07 -7.76
CA PRO A 86 -4.67 -9.42 -7.26
C PRO A 86 -4.70 -9.23 -5.75
N VAL A 87 -3.59 -9.55 -5.11
CA VAL A 87 -3.41 -9.41 -3.66
C VAL A 87 -2.38 -8.33 -3.37
N ILE A 88 -2.74 -7.39 -2.51
CA ILE A 88 -1.87 -6.34 -2.01
C ILE A 88 -1.46 -6.66 -0.58
N LEU A 89 -0.16 -6.59 -0.27
CA LEU A 89 0.38 -6.73 1.08
C LEU A 89 0.81 -5.36 1.61
N ASP A 90 0.27 -5.00 2.77
CA ASP A 90 0.76 -3.89 3.59
C ASP A 90 1.40 -4.44 4.89
N PRO A 91 2.74 -4.63 4.90
CA PRO A 91 3.44 -5.20 6.04
C PRO A 91 3.71 -4.16 7.14
N VAL A 92 2.67 -3.48 7.61
CA VAL A 92 2.76 -2.43 8.64
C VAL A 92 3.51 -2.92 9.87
N GLY A 93 4.61 -2.26 10.21
CA GLY A 93 5.39 -2.58 11.40
C GLY A 93 6.04 -3.97 11.37
N ALA A 94 6.33 -4.54 10.20
CA ALA A 94 6.91 -5.88 10.04
C ALA A 94 8.19 -6.09 10.86
N GLY A 95 9.03 -5.06 11.02
CA GLY A 95 10.26 -5.12 11.80
C GLY A 95 10.11 -4.93 13.31
N SER A 96 8.89 -4.66 13.82
CA SER A 96 8.70 -4.27 15.22
C SER A 96 8.67 -5.45 16.21
N SER A 97 8.51 -6.69 15.75
CA SER A 97 8.56 -7.90 16.58
C SER A 97 8.88 -9.15 15.76
N ASP A 98 9.45 -10.17 16.42
CA ASP A 98 9.74 -11.47 15.81
C ASP A 98 8.44 -12.14 15.28
N TYR A 99 7.31 -11.93 15.96
CA TYR A 99 6.01 -12.43 15.53
C TYR A 99 5.60 -11.85 14.17
N ARG A 100 5.73 -10.53 13.99
CA ARG A 100 5.40 -9.86 12.72
C ARG A 100 6.32 -10.26 11.58
N ILE A 101 7.61 -10.43 11.87
CA ILE A 101 8.61 -10.93 10.91
C ILE A 101 8.19 -12.31 10.40
N LYS A 102 7.91 -13.25 11.32
CA LYS A 102 7.47 -14.61 10.99
C LYS A 102 6.15 -14.62 10.22
N ALA A 103 5.22 -13.75 10.59
CA ALA A 103 3.93 -13.62 9.89
C ALA A 103 4.10 -13.16 8.45
N VAL A 104 4.92 -12.13 8.20
CA VAL A 104 5.21 -11.67 6.82
C VAL A 104 5.88 -12.76 6.02
N GLN A 105 6.84 -13.49 6.60
CA GLN A 105 7.49 -14.61 5.92
C GLN A 105 6.52 -15.72 5.57
N ASN A 106 5.64 -16.08 6.50
CA ASN A 106 4.61 -17.08 6.26
C ASN A 106 3.66 -16.65 5.13
N LEU A 107 3.22 -15.38 5.14
CA LEU A 107 2.41 -14.82 4.07
C LEU A 107 3.14 -14.87 2.73
N MET A 108 4.38 -14.38 2.65
CA MET A 108 5.17 -14.35 1.41
C MET A 108 5.54 -15.74 0.88
N SER A 109 5.60 -16.75 1.75
CA SER A 109 5.88 -18.13 1.34
C SER A 109 4.65 -18.88 0.79
N ASN A 110 3.44 -18.42 1.13
CA ASN A 110 2.20 -19.14 0.82
C ASN A 110 1.21 -18.33 -0.06
N VAL A 111 1.44 -17.04 -0.24
CA VAL A 111 0.58 -16.16 -1.04
C VAL A 111 1.43 -15.41 -2.06
N GLN A 112 1.02 -15.45 -3.32
CA GLN A 112 1.60 -14.63 -4.38
C GLN A 112 0.96 -13.24 -4.34
N PHE A 113 1.77 -12.22 -4.13
CA PHE A 113 1.33 -10.82 -4.10
C PHE A 113 1.55 -10.15 -5.45
N GLY A 114 0.56 -9.41 -5.93
CA GLY A 114 0.71 -8.51 -7.08
C GLY A 114 1.40 -7.21 -6.70
N VAL A 115 1.20 -6.76 -5.46
CA VAL A 115 1.82 -5.54 -4.92
C VAL A 115 2.25 -5.75 -3.48
N ILE A 116 3.45 -5.28 -3.13
CA ILE A 116 3.91 -5.15 -1.75
C ILE A 116 4.15 -3.66 -1.49
N ARG A 117 3.36 -3.09 -0.58
CA ARG A 117 3.40 -1.68 -0.27
C ARG A 117 3.76 -1.47 1.20
N GLY A 118 4.86 -0.77 1.47
CA GLY A 118 5.27 -0.49 2.84
C GLY A 118 6.23 0.69 2.92
N ILE A 119 6.25 1.34 4.10
CA ILE A 119 7.10 2.51 4.28
C ILE A 119 8.55 2.11 4.58
N LYS A 120 8.76 1.07 5.40
CA LYS A 120 10.05 0.85 6.03
C LYS A 120 10.45 -0.58 6.24
N ALA A 121 9.48 -1.45 6.35
CA ALA A 121 9.76 -2.86 6.40
C ALA A 121 10.57 -3.29 5.16
N ILE A 122 10.43 -2.51 4.09
CA ILE A 122 11.13 -2.69 2.83
C ILE A 122 12.51 -2.02 2.86
N ALA A 123 12.62 -0.81 3.40
CA ALA A 123 13.87 -0.03 3.41
C ALA A 123 14.91 -0.53 4.43
N ALA A 124 14.53 -1.30 5.43
CA ALA A 124 15.50 -1.95 6.31
C ALA A 124 16.31 -2.96 5.49
N LYS A 125 17.46 -2.52 4.98
CA LYS A 125 18.41 -3.25 4.10
C LYS A 125 18.69 -4.70 4.51
N GLN A 126 18.38 -5.10 5.74
CA GLN A 126 18.62 -6.43 6.28
C GLN A 126 17.37 -7.32 6.35
N GLY A 127 16.17 -6.74 6.57
CA GLY A 127 14.95 -7.54 6.78
C GLY A 127 14.43 -8.20 5.52
N ILE A 128 14.48 -7.53 4.38
CA ILE A 128 13.88 -8.03 3.13
C ILE A 128 14.84 -8.91 2.33
N HIS A 129 16.14 -8.71 2.39
CA HIS A 129 17.06 -9.72 1.87
C HIS A 129 16.77 -11.08 2.49
N ASN A 130 16.37 -11.14 3.75
CA ASN A 130 16.03 -12.38 4.46
C ASN A 130 14.60 -12.86 4.13
N ILE A 131 13.64 -11.99 3.94
CA ILE A 131 12.26 -12.34 3.55
C ILE A 131 12.25 -12.89 2.12
N ALA A 132 12.85 -12.18 1.16
CA ALA A 132 12.89 -12.60 -0.24
C ALA A 132 13.84 -13.77 -0.54
N ALA A 133 14.77 -14.10 0.35
CA ALA A 133 15.72 -15.19 0.16
C ALA A 133 15.26 -16.52 0.77
N GLY A 134 14.21 -16.55 1.60
CA GLY A 134 13.81 -17.74 2.35
C GLY A 134 14.92 -18.26 3.30
N VAL A 135 15.96 -17.46 3.54
CA VAL A 135 17.16 -17.85 4.30
C VAL A 135 17.30 -16.91 5.48
N TYR A 136 17.05 -17.44 6.67
CA TYR A 136 17.45 -16.83 7.92
C TYR A 136 18.93 -17.01 8.15
N ASP A 137 19.68 -15.92 8.14
CA ASP A 137 20.89 -15.87 8.94
C ASP A 137 20.78 -14.67 9.88
N THR A 138 20.78 -15.01 11.16
CA THR A 138 20.89 -14.18 12.35
C THR A 138 20.74 -12.67 12.16
N MET A 139 19.50 -12.19 12.39
CA MET A 139 19.19 -10.77 12.52
C MET A 139 19.98 -10.18 13.71
N GLN A 140 20.97 -9.38 13.43
CA GLN A 140 21.40 -8.42 14.41
C GLN A 140 20.25 -7.43 14.61
N LYS A 141 19.74 -7.39 15.83
CA LYS A 141 18.68 -6.48 16.29
C LYS A 141 19.16 -5.05 16.11
N ASP A 142 18.85 -4.44 15.00
CA ASP A 142 19.01 -3.01 14.88
C ASP A 142 17.84 -2.34 15.64
N LYS A 143 18.16 -1.80 16.82
CA LYS A 143 17.20 -1.20 17.75
C LYS A 143 16.64 0.15 17.26
N SER A 144 16.87 0.54 16.01
CA SER A 144 16.48 1.85 15.50
C SER A 144 15.02 2.00 15.08
N ALA A 145 14.28 0.90 14.94
CA ALA A 145 12.85 0.93 14.62
C ALA A 145 11.99 0.90 15.89
N MET A 146 11.90 2.00 16.61
CA MET A 146 10.90 2.19 17.65
C MET A 146 9.60 2.71 17.02
N GLY A 147 8.63 1.82 16.86
CA GLY A 147 7.29 2.17 16.34
C GLY A 147 7.13 2.07 14.81
N VAL A 148 6.02 2.60 14.32
CA VAL A 148 5.61 2.59 12.90
C VAL A 148 6.34 3.68 12.08
N GLU A 149 7.09 4.57 12.75
CA GLU A 149 7.76 5.71 12.12
C GLU A 149 9.18 5.41 11.59
N ALA A 150 9.61 6.01 10.42
CA ALA A 150 10.91 5.82 9.76
C ALA A 150 12.07 6.33 10.60
N GLY A 151 13.10 5.52 10.76
CA GLY A 151 14.41 6.02 11.14
C GLY A 151 14.88 7.08 10.12
N ILE A 152 15.72 8.02 10.58
CA ILE A 152 16.26 9.10 9.71
C ILE A 152 17.10 8.50 8.56
N ALA A 153 17.73 7.33 8.79
CA ALA A 153 18.56 6.62 7.81
C ALA A 153 17.78 5.96 6.65
N ASP A 154 16.44 5.82 6.80
CA ASP A 154 15.61 5.11 5.82
C ASP A 154 14.84 6.04 4.87
N LYS A 155 15.10 7.35 4.93
CA LYS A 155 14.41 8.31 4.06
C LYS A 155 14.99 8.27 2.65
N ILE A 156 14.09 8.20 1.67
CA ILE A 156 14.45 8.42 0.26
C ILE A 156 14.65 9.92 0.07
N THR A 157 15.81 10.27 -0.46
CA THR A 157 16.21 11.64 -0.78
C THR A 157 16.81 11.67 -2.19
N ASP A 158 17.02 12.86 -2.75
CA ASP A 158 17.65 12.99 -4.05
C ASP A 158 19.08 12.40 -4.08
N ASP A 159 19.76 12.36 -2.93
CA ASP A 159 21.13 11.83 -2.83
C ASP A 159 21.18 10.29 -2.93
N ASN A 160 20.16 9.59 -2.46
CA ASN A 160 20.12 8.11 -2.43
C ASN A 160 19.08 7.50 -3.38
N ILE A 161 18.38 8.29 -4.16
CA ILE A 161 17.26 7.84 -5.02
C ILE A 161 17.67 6.72 -5.98
N LYS A 162 18.86 6.78 -6.57
CA LYS A 162 19.36 5.77 -7.51
C LYS A 162 19.66 4.45 -6.80
N GLU A 163 20.28 4.49 -5.62
CA GLU A 163 20.56 3.31 -4.81
C GLU A 163 19.25 2.63 -4.40
N MET A 164 18.27 3.44 -3.99
CA MET A 164 16.94 2.93 -3.62
C MET A 164 16.18 2.38 -4.82
N ALA A 165 16.31 3.00 -5.99
CA ALA A 165 15.73 2.49 -7.23
C ALA A 165 16.26 1.09 -7.57
N ASP A 166 17.58 0.91 -7.54
CA ASP A 166 18.20 -0.40 -7.76
C ASP A 166 17.76 -1.44 -6.74
N PHE A 167 17.60 -1.04 -5.48
CA PHE A 167 17.17 -1.92 -4.41
C PHE A 167 15.73 -2.41 -4.61
N ILE A 168 14.77 -1.49 -4.83
CA ILE A 168 13.36 -1.86 -4.98
C ILE A 168 13.09 -2.62 -6.29
N ASN A 169 13.84 -2.31 -7.36
CA ASN A 169 13.77 -3.06 -8.61
C ASN A 169 14.24 -4.51 -8.42
N LYS A 170 15.38 -4.73 -7.76
CA LYS A 170 15.86 -6.08 -7.42
C LYS A 170 14.87 -6.83 -6.53
N LEU A 171 14.18 -6.13 -5.63
CA LEU A 171 13.16 -6.72 -4.78
C LEU A 171 11.95 -7.14 -5.61
N SER A 172 11.51 -6.30 -6.55
CA SER A 172 10.44 -6.65 -7.50
C SER A 172 10.81 -7.89 -8.32
N GLN A 173 12.03 -7.93 -8.88
CA GLN A 173 12.52 -9.11 -9.62
C GLN A 173 12.50 -10.39 -8.78
N LYS A 174 12.81 -10.31 -7.47
CA LYS A 174 12.80 -11.48 -6.58
C LYS A 174 11.40 -11.95 -6.20
N THR A 175 10.48 -11.02 -6.02
CA THR A 175 9.13 -11.33 -5.51
C THR A 175 8.10 -11.53 -6.61
N GLY A 176 8.38 -11.03 -7.82
CA GLY A 176 7.42 -10.93 -8.91
C GLY A 176 6.33 -9.89 -8.67
N ALA A 177 6.40 -9.12 -7.60
CA ALA A 177 5.42 -8.11 -7.21
C ALA A 177 5.87 -6.70 -7.60
N VAL A 178 4.93 -5.82 -7.85
CA VAL A 178 5.20 -4.37 -7.85
C VAL A 178 5.48 -3.92 -6.43
N ILE A 179 6.61 -3.22 -6.25
CA ILE A 179 7.05 -2.72 -4.95
C ILE A 179 6.76 -1.23 -4.85
N ALA A 180 6.06 -0.82 -3.79
CA ALA A 180 5.80 0.59 -3.51
C ALA A 180 6.37 0.96 -2.14
N VAL A 181 7.31 1.89 -2.10
CA VAL A 181 7.90 2.47 -0.88
C VAL A 181 7.46 3.91 -0.77
N THR A 182 6.84 4.27 0.35
CA THR A 182 6.33 5.62 0.56
C THR A 182 7.08 6.36 1.67
N GLY A 183 7.28 7.67 1.47
CA GLY A 183 8.04 8.52 2.39
C GLY A 183 8.02 9.99 2.00
N GLY A 184 9.16 10.66 2.03
CA GLY A 184 9.32 12.03 1.52
C GLY A 184 9.31 12.09 -0.01
N ILE A 185 9.90 11.08 -0.64
CA ILE A 185 9.76 10.73 -2.06
C ILE A 185 9.22 9.31 -2.07
N ASP A 186 8.13 9.09 -2.77
CA ASP A 186 7.58 7.76 -2.95
C ASP A 186 8.23 7.10 -4.18
N MET A 187 8.44 5.78 -4.12
CA MET A 187 8.98 5.04 -5.26
C MET A 187 8.14 3.80 -5.54
N VAL A 188 7.91 3.55 -6.83
CA VAL A 188 7.17 2.37 -7.31
C VAL A 188 7.99 1.68 -8.38
N ALA A 189 8.18 0.37 -8.26
CA ALA A 189 8.97 -0.42 -9.21
C ALA A 189 8.28 -1.73 -9.61
N ASP A 190 8.39 -2.08 -10.88
CA ASP A 190 8.29 -3.45 -11.36
C ASP A 190 9.70 -4.01 -11.67
N GLU A 191 9.79 -5.17 -12.28
CA GLU A 191 11.06 -5.81 -12.65
C GLU A 191 11.91 -5.02 -13.67
N ASN A 192 11.30 -4.05 -14.39
CA ASN A 192 11.93 -3.35 -15.52
C ASN A 192 11.94 -1.82 -15.37
N ARG A 193 11.08 -1.28 -14.52
CA ARG A 193 10.82 0.17 -14.46
C ARG A 193 10.72 0.64 -13.02
N VAL A 194 11.27 1.81 -12.77
CA VAL A 194 11.18 2.50 -11.47
C VAL A 194 10.68 3.92 -11.67
N TYR A 195 9.74 4.33 -10.86
CA TYR A 195 9.18 5.67 -10.83
C TYR A 195 9.33 6.28 -9.45
N ALA A 196 9.72 7.56 -9.43
CA ALA A 196 9.67 8.41 -8.24
C ALA A 196 8.44 9.31 -8.31
N ILE A 197 7.73 9.47 -7.20
CA ILE A 197 6.53 10.27 -7.06
C ILE A 197 6.77 11.28 -5.95
N ARG A 198 6.58 12.57 -6.26
CA ARG A 198 6.91 13.68 -5.36
C ARG A 198 5.68 14.41 -4.84
N ASN A 199 4.50 13.82 -4.98
CA ASN A 199 3.28 14.33 -4.40
C ASN A 199 3.17 13.98 -2.93
N GLY A 200 2.54 14.86 -2.17
CA GLY A 200 2.28 14.66 -0.75
C GLY A 200 2.55 15.91 0.08
N HIS A 201 2.07 15.88 1.31
CA HIS A 201 2.28 16.95 2.27
C HIS A 201 2.68 16.39 3.64
N LYS A 202 3.60 17.09 4.34
CA LYS A 202 4.12 16.65 5.64
C LYS A 202 3.03 16.38 6.68
N MET A 203 1.89 17.06 6.59
CA MET A 203 0.76 16.88 7.51
C MET A 203 0.13 15.50 7.41
N MET A 204 0.31 14.76 6.30
CA MET A 204 -0.18 13.38 6.16
C MET A 204 0.39 12.46 7.25
N SER A 205 1.59 12.73 7.75
CA SER A 205 2.20 11.97 8.85
C SER A 205 1.47 12.12 10.20
N LEU A 206 0.62 13.13 10.35
CA LEU A 206 -0.21 13.36 11.54
C LEU A 206 -1.58 12.66 11.46
N VAL A 207 -1.87 11.97 10.36
CA VAL A 207 -3.10 11.19 10.18
C VAL A 207 -2.77 9.71 10.33
N THR A 208 -3.27 9.09 11.42
CA THR A 208 -3.09 7.64 11.60
C THR A 208 -3.84 6.88 10.50
N GLY A 209 -3.24 5.82 10.00
CA GLY A 209 -3.85 4.97 8.97
C GLY A 209 -3.78 5.52 7.54
N ALA A 210 -3.15 6.68 7.28
CA ALA A 210 -2.97 7.20 5.92
C ALA A 210 -2.28 6.19 4.99
N GLY A 211 -1.30 5.44 5.53
CA GLY A 211 -0.68 4.32 4.81
C GLY A 211 -1.66 3.20 4.50
N CYS A 212 -2.45 2.77 5.49
CA CYS A 212 -3.45 1.70 5.30
C CYS A 212 -4.53 2.10 4.29
N GLN A 213 -4.97 3.36 4.33
CA GLN A 213 -5.86 3.93 3.31
C GLN A 213 -5.25 3.83 1.91
N LEU A 214 -3.96 4.15 1.76
CA LEU A 214 -3.28 4.02 0.46
C LEU A 214 -3.23 2.57 -0.02
N SER A 215 -3.05 1.58 0.87
CA SER A 215 -3.07 0.17 0.48
C SER A 215 -4.45 -0.26 -0.02
N ALA A 216 -5.52 0.13 0.68
CA ALA A 216 -6.89 -0.11 0.26
C ALA A 216 -7.22 0.61 -1.07
N LEU A 217 -6.79 1.86 -1.25
CA LEU A 217 -6.91 2.62 -2.49
C LEU A 217 -6.17 1.91 -3.65
N THR A 218 -4.93 1.46 -3.40
CA THR A 218 -4.12 0.72 -4.37
C THR A 218 -4.83 -0.55 -4.82
N SER A 219 -5.48 -1.27 -3.89
CA SER A 219 -6.25 -2.47 -4.21
C SER A 219 -7.38 -2.19 -5.19
N ALA A 220 -8.10 -1.07 -5.02
CA ALA A 220 -9.17 -0.67 -5.93
C ALA A 220 -8.64 -0.34 -7.34
N TYR A 221 -7.53 0.38 -7.43
CA TYR A 221 -6.91 0.75 -8.70
C TYR A 221 -6.37 -0.48 -9.46
N VAL A 222 -5.66 -1.36 -8.77
CA VAL A 222 -5.13 -2.61 -9.35
C VAL A 222 -6.25 -3.55 -9.76
N ALA A 223 -7.30 -3.68 -8.96
CA ALA A 223 -8.48 -4.49 -9.29
C ALA A 223 -9.22 -3.97 -10.54
N ALA A 224 -9.22 -2.66 -10.74
CA ALA A 224 -9.81 -2.03 -11.92
C ALA A 224 -8.96 -2.19 -13.19
N ASP A 225 -7.65 -2.43 -13.08
CA ASP A 225 -6.76 -2.65 -14.24
C ASP A 225 -5.62 -3.60 -13.90
N LYS A 226 -5.91 -4.91 -13.97
CA LYS A 226 -4.97 -5.99 -13.62
C LYS A 226 -3.81 -6.15 -14.62
N GLU A 227 -3.97 -5.63 -15.82
CA GLU A 227 -2.95 -5.75 -16.88
C GLU A 227 -1.85 -4.68 -16.72
N HIS A 228 -2.17 -3.56 -16.06
CA HIS A 228 -1.26 -2.42 -15.86
C HIS A 228 -1.05 -2.13 -14.37
N ILE A 229 -0.56 -3.15 -13.61
CA ILE A 229 -0.41 -3.06 -12.15
C ILE A 229 0.53 -1.89 -11.76
N LEU A 230 1.68 -1.74 -12.41
CA LEU A 230 2.63 -0.68 -12.09
C LEU A 230 2.01 0.71 -12.24
N GLU A 231 1.31 0.95 -13.35
CA GLU A 231 0.63 2.21 -13.64
C GLU A 231 -0.49 2.48 -12.64
N SER A 232 -1.25 1.46 -12.26
CA SER A 232 -2.30 1.52 -11.26
C SER A 232 -1.76 1.88 -9.88
N VAL A 233 -0.63 1.29 -9.47
CA VAL A 233 0.04 1.62 -8.21
C VAL A 233 0.60 3.04 -8.24
N CYS A 234 1.27 3.45 -9.32
CA CYS A 234 1.74 4.83 -9.49
C CYS A 234 0.61 5.85 -9.40
N ALA A 235 -0.54 5.55 -10.02
CA ALA A 235 -1.71 6.41 -9.96
C ALA A 235 -2.28 6.51 -8.53
N ALA A 236 -2.46 5.38 -7.85
CA ALA A 236 -2.97 5.36 -6.47
C ALA A 236 -2.07 6.17 -5.51
N VAL A 237 -0.74 6.00 -5.60
CA VAL A 237 0.23 6.76 -4.80
C VAL A 237 0.14 8.25 -5.11
N SER A 238 0.08 8.62 -6.40
CA SER A 238 -0.03 10.02 -6.82
C SER A 238 -1.35 10.65 -6.37
N VAL A 239 -2.47 9.94 -6.53
CA VAL A 239 -3.80 10.39 -6.08
C VAL A 239 -3.80 10.66 -4.59
N MET A 240 -3.24 9.75 -3.79
CA MET A 240 -3.16 9.94 -2.34
C MET A 240 -2.30 11.15 -1.97
N GLY A 241 -1.15 11.33 -2.63
CA GLY A 241 -0.26 12.47 -2.41
C GLY A 241 -0.90 13.81 -2.83
N ILE A 242 -1.52 13.87 -4.02
CA ILE A 242 -2.25 15.05 -4.50
C ILE A 242 -3.42 15.37 -3.54
N SER A 243 -4.16 14.34 -3.10
CA SER A 243 -5.25 14.54 -2.15
C SER A 243 -4.78 15.13 -0.82
N GLY A 244 -3.59 14.72 -0.34
CA GLY A 244 -2.95 15.34 0.81
C GLY A 244 -2.62 16.82 0.60
N GLU A 245 -2.14 17.19 -0.58
CA GLU A 245 -1.84 18.59 -0.94
C GLU A 245 -3.11 19.43 -1.05
N LEU A 246 -4.14 18.92 -1.73
CA LEU A 246 -5.43 19.59 -1.88
C LEU A 246 -6.14 19.75 -0.53
N ALA A 247 -6.12 18.72 0.30
CA ALA A 247 -6.64 18.75 1.66
C ALA A 247 -5.97 19.84 2.50
N TYR A 248 -4.64 19.97 2.42
CA TYR A 248 -3.90 21.00 3.15
C TYR A 248 -4.27 22.42 2.68
N ARG A 249 -4.44 22.63 1.37
CA ARG A 249 -4.86 23.93 0.81
C ARG A 249 -6.27 24.34 1.25
N ARG A 250 -7.13 23.36 1.56
CA ARG A 250 -8.52 23.59 2.02
C ARG A 250 -8.60 23.98 3.50
N MET A 251 -7.56 23.69 4.31
CA MET A 251 -7.59 23.93 5.76
C MET A 251 -7.76 25.39 6.13
N ALA A 252 -8.63 25.63 7.09
CA ALA A 252 -8.74 26.92 7.80
C ALA A 252 -7.86 26.91 9.07
N GLU A 253 -7.67 28.06 9.69
CA GLU A 253 -6.83 28.23 10.88
C GLU A 253 -7.26 27.34 12.06
N VAL A 254 -8.56 27.06 12.17
CA VAL A 254 -9.14 26.24 13.26
C VAL A 254 -9.14 24.74 12.97
N ASP A 255 -8.73 24.31 11.76
CA ASP A 255 -8.73 22.91 11.38
C ASP A 255 -7.52 22.16 11.93
N GLY A 256 -7.76 20.94 12.40
CA GLY A 256 -6.74 20.02 12.87
C GLY A 256 -6.58 18.78 11.97
N ASN A 257 -5.89 17.79 12.49
CA ASN A 257 -5.63 16.52 11.78
C ASN A 257 -6.92 15.74 11.46
N ALA A 258 -8.00 15.91 12.24
CA ALA A 258 -9.28 15.25 11.99
C ALA A 258 -9.97 15.84 10.75
N SER A 259 -10.04 17.16 10.62
CA SER A 259 -10.54 17.84 9.41
C SER A 259 -9.68 17.47 8.21
N TYR A 260 -8.36 17.52 8.36
CA TYR A 260 -7.41 17.17 7.31
C TYR A 260 -7.61 15.74 6.78
N ARG A 261 -7.79 14.74 7.68
CA ARG A 261 -8.13 13.38 7.29
C ARG A 261 -9.38 13.30 6.42
N ASN A 262 -10.44 13.98 6.82
CA ASN A 262 -11.69 14.03 6.06
C ASN A 262 -11.50 14.72 4.69
N TYR A 263 -10.71 15.80 4.65
CA TYR A 263 -10.40 16.50 3.40
C TYR A 263 -9.58 15.68 2.43
N ILE A 264 -8.73 14.74 2.89
CA ILE A 264 -8.04 13.77 2.04
C ILE A 264 -9.07 12.87 1.35
N ILE A 265 -10.04 12.32 2.10
CA ILE A 265 -11.08 11.44 1.55
C ILE A 265 -11.95 12.21 0.55
N ASP A 266 -12.37 13.43 0.88
CA ASP A 266 -13.10 14.32 -0.02
C ASP A 266 -12.31 14.60 -1.32
N ALA A 267 -11.00 14.81 -1.21
CA ALA A 267 -10.15 15.08 -2.36
C ALA A 267 -10.00 13.83 -3.26
N VAL A 268 -9.93 12.64 -2.69
CA VAL A 268 -9.97 11.38 -3.45
C VAL A 268 -11.31 11.24 -4.18
N TYR A 269 -12.43 11.54 -3.53
CA TYR A 269 -13.76 11.48 -4.14
C TYR A 269 -13.89 12.41 -5.36
N ASN A 270 -13.29 13.60 -5.29
CA ASN A 270 -13.33 14.61 -6.36
C ASN A 270 -12.19 14.48 -7.38
N MET A 271 -11.34 13.42 -7.27
CA MET A 271 -10.20 13.26 -8.16
C MET A 271 -10.66 12.90 -9.58
N THR A 272 -9.98 13.47 -10.57
CA THR A 272 -10.20 13.17 -12.00
C THR A 272 -8.90 12.82 -12.70
N ASP A 273 -8.98 12.15 -13.87
CA ASP A 273 -7.81 11.88 -14.70
C ASP A 273 -7.09 13.17 -15.12
N ASP A 274 -7.83 14.26 -15.35
CA ASP A 274 -7.26 15.57 -15.69
C ASP A 274 -6.50 16.15 -14.49
N THR A 275 -7.06 16.09 -13.28
CA THR A 275 -6.39 16.54 -12.06
C THR A 275 -5.12 15.72 -11.79
N LEU A 276 -5.19 14.40 -11.95
CA LEU A 276 -4.02 13.51 -11.81
C LEU A 276 -2.92 13.87 -12.83
N LYS A 277 -3.30 14.15 -14.08
CA LYS A 277 -2.37 14.53 -15.14
C LYS A 277 -1.72 15.90 -14.90
N GLU A 278 -2.50 16.87 -14.42
CA GLU A 278 -2.04 18.24 -14.16
C GLU A 278 -1.12 18.32 -12.94
N LEU A 279 -1.51 17.65 -11.82
CA LEU A 279 -0.83 17.80 -10.54
C LEU A 279 0.16 16.66 -10.22
N GLY A 280 0.15 15.60 -10.98
CA GLY A 280 1.03 14.45 -10.76
C GLY A 280 2.50 14.80 -11.03
N ARG A 281 3.37 14.55 -10.04
CA ARG A 281 4.81 14.74 -10.14
C ARG A 281 5.51 13.38 -10.14
N ILE A 282 5.52 12.76 -11.31
CA ILE A 282 6.01 11.39 -11.50
C ILE A 282 7.18 11.43 -12.47
N GLU A 283 8.28 10.82 -12.08
CA GLU A 283 9.54 10.78 -12.83
C GLU A 283 9.99 9.33 -12.96
N ARG A 284 10.42 8.92 -14.16
CA ARG A 284 11.09 7.64 -14.36
C ARG A 284 12.57 7.77 -14.00
N ILE A 285 13.05 6.85 -13.14
CA ILE A 285 14.44 6.82 -12.67
C ILE A 285 15.26 5.87 -13.55
#